data_74335b787e826bb032c3eee1938fc1ae
#
_entry.id   74335b787e826bb032c3eee1938fc1ae
#
_cell.length_a   1.000
_cell.length_b   1.000
_cell.length_c   1.000
_cell.angle_alpha   90.00
_cell.angle_beta   90.00
_cell.angle_gamma   90.00
#
_symmetry.space_group_name_H-M   'P 1'
#
loop_
_entity.id
_entity.type
_entity.pdbx_description
1 polymer ?
#
loop_
_entity_poly.entity_id
_entity_poly.type
_entity_poly.pdbx_seq_one_letter_code
_entity_poly.pdbx_strand_id
1 'polypeptide(L)'
;MQKRLFLLGLLSFALVQLAFAQMGGRSVFRFLNVPTHARQAALGGVNVSSGLEDVNAVSANPALMHGKTDNHLGLTYLNYLSDVSQNNLSYTFESSRWGRNAIGIQYLDYGTFTQTSDAGMEEGTFKVRDYAVSLSHAATIEHFTLGATAKVAISSIAGNQAVATLVDLGGTFKHPERDFVVGLAIRNLGVMLKPYDNGEREDMPLDIQVGASYKPEHAPFRLSITAHQLQRFDIVYLDPDKPGTLDENNQEVKEKKTFGDKLARHFVVGGEFILGPGFQLRGGYNHLRRKELVVENVGGMAGFSFGASVKVHAFRFEYTYANYHVAGASNYLTLNTDLNRFLKKKLD
;
A
#
# COMPACT_ATOMS: atom_id res chain seq x y z
N MET A 1 -28.61 16.85 30.38
CA MET A 1 -27.65 17.73 29.67
C MET A 1 -26.59 16.96 28.92
N GLN A 2 -25.89 15.99 29.50
CA GLN A 2 -24.82 15.22 28.87
C GLN A 2 -25.23 14.46 27.59
N LYS A 3 -26.42 13.84 27.54
CA LYS A 3 -26.90 13.13 26.32
C LYS A 3 -27.15 14.07 25.13
N ARG A 4 -27.57 15.32 25.39
CA ARG A 4 -27.79 16.33 24.33
C ARG A 4 -26.46 16.88 23.78
N LEU A 5 -25.44 17.02 24.61
CA LEU A 5 -24.09 17.41 24.20
C LEU A 5 -23.41 16.32 23.40
N PHE A 6 -23.62 15.05 23.74
CA PHE A 6 -23.10 13.91 22.97
C PHE A 6 -23.76 13.79 21.59
N LEU A 7 -25.09 14.01 21.49
CA LEU A 7 -25.81 14.04 20.22
C LEU A 7 -25.40 15.22 19.32
N LEU A 8 -25.17 16.39 19.92
CA LEU A 8 -24.66 17.56 19.19
C LEU A 8 -23.23 17.35 18.67
N GLY A 9 -22.38 16.69 19.47
CA GLY A 9 -21.04 16.28 19.04
C GLY A 9 -21.06 15.28 17.89
N LEU A 10 -21.97 14.29 17.91
CA LEU A 10 -22.16 13.33 16.83
C LEU A 10 -22.72 13.98 15.56
N LEU A 11 -23.62 14.93 15.71
CA LEU A 11 -24.23 15.67 14.59
C LEU A 11 -23.23 16.63 13.93
N SER A 12 -22.36 17.28 14.72
CA SER A 12 -21.30 18.15 14.18
C SER A 12 -20.22 17.33 13.45
N PHE A 13 -19.90 16.11 13.93
CA PHE A 13 -18.99 15.20 13.25
C PHE A 13 -19.55 14.69 11.90
N ALA A 14 -20.88 14.49 11.83
CA ALA A 14 -21.57 14.08 10.59
C ALA A 14 -21.65 15.20 9.53
N LEU A 15 -21.67 16.47 9.95
CA LEU A 15 -21.76 17.62 9.04
C LEU A 15 -20.43 17.99 8.37
N VAL A 16 -19.29 17.56 8.90
CA VAL A 16 -17.97 17.79 8.30
C VAL A 16 -17.73 16.95 7.02
N GLN A 17 -18.57 15.94 6.78
CA GLN A 17 -18.42 15.02 5.62
C GLN A 17 -18.93 15.59 4.27
N LEU A 18 -19.50 16.79 4.22
CA LEU A 18 -20.18 17.27 3.01
C LEU A 18 -19.34 18.13 2.04
N ALA A 19 -18.03 18.31 2.31
CA ALA A 19 -17.22 19.27 1.56
C ALA A 19 -16.17 18.68 0.60
N PHE A 20 -16.08 17.35 0.40
CA PHE A 20 -14.98 16.74 -0.39
C PHE A 20 -15.48 15.94 -1.61
N ALA A 21 -16.14 16.61 -2.55
CA ALA A 21 -16.62 15.98 -3.78
C ALA A 21 -15.81 16.42 -5.02
N GLN A 22 -14.48 16.20 -5.04
CA GLN A 22 -13.74 16.21 -6.30
C GLN A 22 -12.58 15.19 -6.20
N MET A 23 -12.67 14.13 -6.97
CA MET A 23 -11.65 13.11 -7.09
C MET A 23 -10.91 13.30 -8.42
N GLY A 24 -9.64 13.57 -8.36
CA GLY A 24 -8.74 13.65 -9.49
C GLY A 24 -7.63 14.66 -9.26
N GLY A 25 -6.37 14.19 -9.19
CA GLY A 25 -5.19 15.04 -9.22
C GLY A 25 -4.83 15.83 -7.94
N ARG A 26 -5.48 15.55 -6.80
CA ARG A 26 -5.38 16.39 -5.58
C ARG A 26 -4.38 15.93 -4.52
N SER A 27 -3.64 14.87 -4.67
CA SER A 27 -2.63 14.48 -3.70
C SER A 27 -1.29 14.22 -4.36
N VAL A 28 -0.29 14.92 -3.90
CA VAL A 28 1.13 14.64 -4.15
C VAL A 28 1.53 13.41 -3.32
N PHE A 29 2.68 12.84 -3.57
CA PHE A 29 3.21 11.67 -2.85
C PHE A 29 2.38 10.39 -2.98
N ARG A 30 1.61 10.22 -4.06
CA ARG A 30 0.83 8.99 -4.32
C ARG A 30 1.68 7.74 -4.41
N PHE A 31 2.98 7.86 -4.66
CA PHE A 31 3.94 6.77 -4.64
C PHE A 31 3.98 6.02 -3.29
N LEU A 32 3.62 6.69 -2.18
CA LEU A 32 3.49 6.08 -0.85
C LEU A 32 2.42 4.99 -0.77
N ASN A 33 1.48 4.95 -1.72
CA ASN A 33 0.43 3.94 -1.83
C ASN A 33 0.81 2.78 -2.77
N VAL A 34 1.95 2.85 -3.46
CA VAL A 34 2.47 1.73 -4.26
C VAL A 34 2.94 0.64 -3.29
N PRO A 35 2.56 -0.64 -3.51
CA PRO A 35 3.05 -1.74 -2.68
C PRO A 35 4.57 -1.79 -2.64
N THR A 36 5.13 -1.96 -1.45
CA THR A 36 6.59 -1.88 -1.25
C THR A 36 7.31 -3.20 -1.44
N HIS A 37 6.59 -4.33 -1.50
CA HIS A 37 7.21 -5.66 -1.59
C HIS A 37 6.30 -6.68 -2.28
N ALA A 38 6.90 -7.77 -2.77
CA ALA A 38 6.26 -8.80 -3.57
C ALA A 38 5.06 -9.44 -2.88
N ARG A 39 5.14 -9.76 -1.58
CA ARG A 39 4.04 -10.37 -0.84
C ARG A 39 2.80 -9.47 -0.79
N GLN A 40 2.96 -8.18 -0.47
CA GLN A 40 1.85 -7.24 -0.44
C GLN A 40 1.20 -7.10 -1.83
N ALA A 41 2.03 -6.98 -2.88
CA ALA A 41 1.56 -6.90 -4.25
C ALA A 41 0.78 -8.15 -4.67
N ALA A 42 1.27 -9.36 -4.32
CA ALA A 42 0.61 -10.63 -4.60
C ALA A 42 -0.76 -10.79 -3.93
N LEU A 43 -0.95 -10.15 -2.77
CA LEU A 43 -2.22 -10.17 -2.03
C LEU A 43 -3.17 -9.03 -2.43
N GLY A 44 -3.04 -8.49 -3.64
CA GLY A 44 -3.89 -7.43 -4.18
C GLY A 44 -3.41 -6.00 -3.88
N GLY A 45 -2.21 -5.85 -3.29
CA GLY A 45 -1.55 -4.56 -3.05
C GLY A 45 -1.91 -3.87 -1.74
N VAL A 46 -2.93 -4.35 -1.02
CA VAL A 46 -3.32 -3.81 0.31
C VAL A 46 -3.54 -4.97 1.27
N ASN A 47 -2.78 -5.04 2.35
CA ASN A 47 -2.95 -6.05 3.39
C ASN A 47 -2.35 -5.55 4.71
N VAL A 48 -3.14 -5.52 5.79
CA VAL A 48 -2.76 -4.98 7.11
C VAL A 48 -2.78 -6.01 8.23
N SER A 49 -3.10 -7.26 7.92
CA SER A 49 -3.32 -8.33 8.92
C SER A 49 -2.44 -9.56 8.71
N SER A 50 -1.71 -9.68 7.57
CA SER A 50 -0.81 -10.81 7.32
C SER A 50 0.64 -10.35 7.16
N GLY A 51 1.59 -11.29 7.36
CA GLY A 51 3.01 -10.98 7.21
C GLY A 51 3.78 -10.79 8.50
N LEU A 52 3.30 -11.31 9.63
CA LEU A 52 4.01 -11.27 10.92
C LEU A 52 5.45 -11.86 10.88
N GLU A 53 5.82 -12.57 9.82
CA GLU A 53 7.16 -13.13 9.61
C GLU A 53 7.89 -12.48 8.42
N ASP A 54 7.39 -11.32 7.97
CA ASP A 54 7.93 -10.58 6.83
C ASP A 54 8.43 -9.20 7.28
N VAL A 55 9.72 -8.97 7.12
CA VAL A 55 10.38 -7.70 7.47
C VAL A 55 9.74 -6.50 6.75
N ASN A 56 9.22 -6.71 5.55
CA ASN A 56 8.64 -5.64 4.74
C ASN A 56 7.21 -5.28 5.16
N ALA A 57 6.53 -6.14 5.94
CA ALA A 57 5.14 -5.91 6.37
C ALA A 57 4.98 -4.64 7.22
N VAL A 58 6.06 -4.16 7.84
CA VAL A 58 6.10 -2.90 8.61
C VAL A 58 5.65 -1.70 7.77
N SER A 59 5.91 -1.70 6.47
CA SER A 59 5.51 -0.62 5.56
C SER A 59 4.00 -0.58 5.30
N ALA A 60 3.30 -1.69 5.46
CA ALA A 60 1.85 -1.78 5.34
C ALA A 60 1.14 -1.45 6.67
N ASN A 61 1.68 -1.97 7.78
CA ASN A 61 1.17 -1.74 9.13
C ASN A 61 2.33 -1.89 10.13
N PRO A 62 2.76 -0.83 10.83
CA PRO A 62 3.87 -0.92 11.78
C PRO A 62 3.63 -1.91 12.93
N ALA A 63 2.37 -2.24 13.24
CA ALA A 63 2.04 -3.24 14.25
C ALA A 63 2.24 -4.70 13.77
N LEU A 64 2.61 -4.94 12.50
CA LEU A 64 3.00 -6.27 12.00
C LEU A 64 4.45 -6.62 12.34
N MET A 65 5.20 -5.71 12.91
CA MET A 65 6.56 -5.97 13.40
C MET A 65 6.54 -7.04 14.50
N HIS A 66 7.22 -8.14 14.30
CA HIS A 66 7.24 -9.28 15.21
C HIS A 66 8.68 -9.70 15.53
N GLY A 67 8.94 -10.23 16.74
CA GLY A 67 10.27 -10.62 17.18
C GLY A 67 10.98 -11.67 16.31
N LYS A 68 10.23 -12.42 15.51
CA LYS A 68 10.80 -13.35 14.52
C LYS A 68 11.49 -12.67 13.34
N THR A 69 11.32 -11.37 13.18
CA THR A 69 11.93 -10.59 12.09
C THR A 69 13.07 -9.68 12.57
N ASP A 70 13.50 -9.81 13.82
CA ASP A 70 14.61 -9.01 14.35
C ASP A 70 15.92 -9.32 13.62
N ASN A 71 16.66 -8.26 13.26
CA ASN A 71 17.84 -8.29 12.39
C ASN A 71 17.58 -8.91 11.00
N HIS A 72 16.39 -8.69 10.44
CA HIS A 72 16.08 -9.05 9.07
C HIS A 72 16.19 -7.84 8.15
N LEU A 73 16.70 -8.09 6.94
CA LEU A 73 16.80 -7.13 5.87
C LEU A 73 15.93 -7.59 4.69
N GLY A 74 15.12 -6.69 4.17
CA GLY A 74 14.34 -6.86 2.96
C GLY A 74 14.74 -5.85 1.89
N LEU A 75 14.97 -6.32 0.68
CA LEU A 75 15.23 -5.51 -0.51
C LEU A 75 14.19 -5.85 -1.56
N THR A 76 13.57 -4.85 -2.16
CA THR A 76 12.61 -5.05 -3.24
C THR A 76 12.94 -4.16 -4.42
N TYR A 77 12.91 -4.75 -5.59
CA TYR A 77 12.91 -4.07 -6.88
C TYR A 77 11.56 -4.28 -7.56
N LEU A 78 10.94 -3.20 -7.96
CA LEU A 78 9.73 -3.17 -8.77
C LEU A 78 10.06 -2.57 -10.13
N ASN A 79 9.81 -3.35 -11.18
CA ASN A 79 9.62 -2.83 -12.53
C ASN A 79 8.11 -2.56 -12.69
N TYR A 80 7.74 -1.27 -12.69
CA TYR A 80 6.33 -0.87 -12.68
C TYR A 80 5.72 -0.94 -14.08
N LEU A 81 5.66 0.15 -14.79
CA LEU A 81 5.20 0.26 -16.17
C LEU A 81 6.16 1.18 -16.92
N SER A 82 6.46 0.90 -18.19
CA SER A 82 7.44 1.66 -18.96
C SER A 82 8.80 1.71 -18.24
N ASP A 83 9.43 2.87 -18.15
CA ASP A 83 10.73 3.10 -17.52
C ASP A 83 10.63 3.42 -16.00
N VAL A 84 9.43 3.26 -15.42
CA VAL A 84 9.21 3.53 -13.98
C VAL A 84 9.70 2.35 -13.15
N SER A 85 10.58 2.62 -12.21
CA SER A 85 11.08 1.61 -11.27
C SER A 85 11.03 2.09 -9.83
N GLN A 86 10.83 1.15 -8.90
CA GLN A 86 10.83 1.43 -7.47
C GLN A 86 11.78 0.49 -6.75
N ASN A 87 12.57 1.04 -5.85
CA ASN A 87 13.44 0.30 -4.95
C ASN A 87 13.00 0.52 -3.50
N ASN A 88 12.90 -0.55 -2.73
CA ASN A 88 12.55 -0.48 -1.32
C ASN A 88 13.55 -1.25 -0.49
N LEU A 89 13.88 -0.69 0.66
CA LEU A 89 14.67 -1.33 1.70
C LEU A 89 13.88 -1.30 3.00
N SER A 90 13.87 -2.42 3.72
CA SER A 90 13.31 -2.53 5.07
C SER A 90 14.30 -3.28 5.95
N TYR A 91 14.61 -2.73 7.11
CA TYR A 91 15.47 -3.37 8.11
C TYR A 91 14.80 -3.29 9.48
N THR A 92 14.64 -4.42 10.14
CA THR A 92 14.07 -4.51 11.48
C THR A 92 15.16 -4.89 12.48
N PHE A 93 15.11 -4.28 13.66
CA PHE A 93 16.04 -4.54 14.74
C PHE A 93 15.38 -4.36 16.11
N GLU A 94 15.85 -5.10 17.08
CA GLU A 94 15.45 -4.92 18.47
C GLU A 94 16.54 -4.16 19.25
N SER A 95 16.13 -3.17 20.01
CA SER A 95 16.97 -2.42 20.93
C SER A 95 16.58 -2.76 22.36
N SER A 96 17.54 -3.03 23.22
CA SER A 96 17.30 -3.30 24.65
C SER A 96 16.58 -2.15 25.37
N ARG A 97 16.74 -0.92 24.90
CA ARG A 97 16.11 0.29 25.48
C ARG A 97 14.80 0.66 24.81
N TRP A 98 14.68 0.46 23.50
CA TRP A 98 13.59 1.01 22.68
C TRP A 98 12.66 -0.08 22.12
N GLY A 99 12.88 -1.36 22.45
CA GLY A 99 12.10 -2.46 21.88
C GLY A 99 12.32 -2.63 20.38
N ARG A 100 11.26 -3.00 19.64
CA ARG A 100 11.32 -3.29 18.21
C ARG A 100 11.21 -2.06 17.36
N ASN A 101 12.13 -1.94 16.41
CA ASN A 101 12.24 -0.79 15.53
C ASN A 101 12.47 -1.27 14.10
N ALA A 102 12.12 -0.42 13.14
CA ALA A 102 12.45 -0.65 11.73
C ALA A 102 12.82 0.66 11.03
N ILE A 103 13.71 0.55 10.05
CA ILE A 103 14.03 1.61 9.10
C ILE A 103 13.54 1.16 7.73
N GLY A 104 12.88 2.06 7.01
CA GLY A 104 12.43 1.85 5.64
C GLY A 104 12.91 2.97 4.73
N ILE A 105 13.27 2.60 3.52
CA ILE A 105 13.59 3.55 2.43
C ILE A 105 12.77 3.12 1.22
N GLN A 106 12.07 4.06 0.61
CA GLN A 106 11.33 3.90 -0.63
C GLN A 106 11.85 4.92 -1.64
N TYR A 107 12.23 4.46 -2.82
CA TYR A 107 12.72 5.28 -3.91
C TYR A 107 12.00 4.91 -5.19
N LEU A 108 11.34 5.86 -5.83
CA LEU A 108 10.66 5.71 -7.11
C LEU A 108 11.34 6.62 -8.14
N ASP A 109 11.75 6.03 -9.27
CA ASP A 109 12.30 6.74 -10.44
C ASP A 109 11.29 6.59 -11.58
N TYR A 110 10.83 7.72 -12.10
CA TYR A 110 9.88 7.76 -13.22
C TYR A 110 10.58 7.77 -14.58
N GLY A 111 11.93 7.72 -14.60
CA GLY A 111 12.73 7.80 -15.81
C GLY A 111 13.09 9.23 -16.19
N THR A 112 13.44 9.40 -17.47
CA THR A 112 13.87 10.69 -18.04
C THR A 112 12.83 11.18 -19.04
N PHE A 113 12.45 12.43 -18.93
CA PHE A 113 11.48 13.09 -19.80
C PHE A 113 12.16 14.11 -20.67
N THR A 114 11.73 14.21 -21.95
CA THR A 114 12.20 15.27 -22.85
C THR A 114 11.48 16.58 -22.49
N GLN A 115 12.24 17.63 -22.31
CA GLN A 115 11.72 18.99 -22.17
C GLN A 115 11.53 19.60 -23.54
N THR A 116 10.33 20.08 -23.83
CA THR A 116 10.00 20.76 -25.06
C THR A 116 9.54 22.19 -24.80
N SER A 117 9.92 23.12 -25.70
CA SER A 117 9.40 24.48 -25.69
C SER A 117 7.94 24.53 -26.13
N ASP A 118 7.28 25.69 -25.97
CA ASP A 118 5.91 25.93 -26.46
C ASP A 118 5.80 25.76 -27.99
N ALA A 119 6.91 25.86 -28.72
CA ALA A 119 6.99 25.62 -30.15
C ALA A 119 7.25 24.14 -30.52
N GLY A 120 7.30 23.23 -29.54
CA GLY A 120 7.56 21.81 -29.74
C GLY A 120 9.03 21.45 -30.00
N MET A 121 9.98 22.38 -29.83
CA MET A 121 11.41 22.10 -29.96
C MET A 121 11.96 21.48 -28.68
N GLU A 122 12.81 20.46 -28.80
CA GLU A 122 13.49 19.86 -27.67
C GLU A 122 14.53 20.81 -27.06
N GLU A 123 14.40 21.07 -25.75
CA GLU A 123 15.28 21.98 -24.98
C GLU A 123 16.17 21.24 -23.98
N GLY A 124 16.02 19.92 -23.88
CA GLY A 124 16.80 19.09 -22.99
C GLY A 124 16.02 17.96 -22.35
N THR A 125 16.48 17.47 -21.21
CA THR A 125 15.81 16.40 -20.47
C THR A 125 15.74 16.72 -18.96
N PHE A 126 14.70 16.23 -18.31
CA PHE A 126 14.56 16.29 -16.85
C PHE A 126 14.20 14.94 -16.26
N LYS A 127 14.41 14.78 -14.98
CA LYS A 127 14.08 13.56 -14.22
C LYS A 127 13.02 13.86 -13.15
N VAL A 128 12.18 12.84 -12.92
CA VAL A 128 11.16 12.85 -11.85
C VAL A 128 11.47 11.70 -10.89
N ARG A 129 11.56 12.02 -9.60
CA ARG A 129 11.94 11.05 -8.55
C ARG A 129 11.24 11.35 -7.25
N ASP A 130 10.82 10.30 -6.57
CA ASP A 130 10.22 10.36 -5.24
C ASP A 130 11.03 9.53 -4.24
N TYR A 131 11.16 10.06 -3.03
CA TYR A 131 11.87 9.41 -1.92
C TYR A 131 11.01 9.44 -0.66
N ALA A 132 11.08 8.36 0.12
CA ALA A 132 10.59 8.38 1.48
C ALA A 132 11.54 7.61 2.40
N VAL A 133 11.83 8.20 3.56
CA VAL A 133 12.56 7.55 4.65
C VAL A 133 11.62 7.43 5.83
N SER A 134 11.59 6.26 6.46
CA SER A 134 10.71 5.96 7.55
C SER A 134 11.44 5.32 8.72
N LEU A 135 11.01 5.68 9.93
CA LEU A 135 11.41 5.05 11.19
C LEU A 135 10.15 4.56 11.89
N SER A 136 10.11 3.27 12.21
CA SER A 136 8.97 2.61 12.83
C SER A 136 9.33 2.05 14.20
N HIS A 137 8.35 2.08 15.10
CA HIS A 137 8.42 1.48 16.43
C HIS A 137 7.16 0.68 16.70
N ALA A 138 7.29 -0.48 17.37
CA ALA A 138 6.15 -1.28 17.80
C ALA A 138 6.35 -1.86 19.19
N ALA A 139 5.26 -1.88 19.97
CA ALA A 139 5.16 -2.49 21.28
C ALA A 139 4.03 -3.53 21.30
N THR A 140 4.30 -4.69 21.89
CA THR A 140 3.32 -5.78 22.04
C THR A 140 2.96 -5.93 23.52
N ILE A 141 1.67 -5.95 23.79
CA ILE A 141 1.10 -6.22 25.11
C ILE A 141 0.13 -7.40 24.92
N GLU A 142 0.51 -8.56 25.44
CA GLU A 142 -0.22 -9.82 25.28
C GLU A 142 -0.53 -10.15 23.82
N HIS A 143 -1.77 -10.00 23.40
CA HIS A 143 -2.27 -10.34 22.06
C HIS A 143 -2.38 -9.11 21.13
N PHE A 144 -2.12 -7.92 21.68
CA PHE A 144 -2.21 -6.66 20.95
C PHE A 144 -0.81 -6.12 20.67
N THR A 145 -0.59 -5.71 19.43
CA THR A 145 0.59 -4.93 19.06
C THR A 145 0.13 -3.58 18.55
N LEU A 146 0.75 -2.53 19.06
CA LEU A 146 0.59 -1.17 18.57
C LEU A 146 1.89 -0.72 17.93
N GLY A 147 1.80 0.01 16.83
CA GLY A 147 2.96 0.52 16.12
C GLY A 147 2.74 1.92 15.57
N ALA A 148 3.83 2.65 15.43
CA ALA A 148 3.84 3.95 14.80
C ALA A 148 5.05 4.08 13.87
N THR A 149 4.89 4.81 12.78
CA THR A 149 5.96 5.13 11.82
C THR A 149 6.00 6.63 11.60
N ALA A 150 7.16 7.24 11.73
CA ALA A 150 7.42 8.60 11.25
C ALA A 150 8.07 8.52 9.87
N LYS A 151 7.61 9.37 8.94
CA LYS A 151 8.10 9.42 7.55
C LYS A 151 8.44 10.85 7.12
N VAL A 152 9.47 10.97 6.30
CA VAL A 152 9.74 12.16 5.50
C VAL A 152 9.69 11.75 4.04
N ALA A 153 8.88 12.44 3.24
CA ALA A 153 8.75 12.21 1.82
C ALA A 153 9.19 13.44 1.04
N ILE A 154 9.93 13.22 -0.05
CA ILE A 154 10.44 14.24 -0.94
C ILE A 154 10.09 13.83 -2.36
N SER A 155 9.45 14.73 -3.11
CA SER A 155 9.18 14.56 -4.54
C SER A 155 9.94 15.64 -5.32
N SER A 156 10.65 15.23 -6.36
CA SER A 156 11.48 16.09 -7.19
C SER A 156 11.07 15.99 -8.65
N ILE A 157 10.73 17.13 -9.25
CA ILE A 157 10.30 17.25 -10.65
C ILE A 157 11.05 18.42 -11.29
N ALA A 158 11.89 18.16 -12.30
CA ALA A 158 12.60 19.17 -13.06
C ALA A 158 13.37 20.20 -12.18
N GLY A 159 13.97 19.73 -11.09
CA GLY A 159 14.70 20.58 -10.13
C GLY A 159 13.86 21.18 -9.00
N ASN A 160 12.54 21.22 -9.12
CA ASN A 160 11.63 21.65 -8.08
C ASN A 160 11.36 20.53 -7.08
N GLN A 161 11.21 20.86 -5.79
CA GLN A 161 11.03 19.86 -4.73
C GLN A 161 9.87 20.21 -3.83
N ALA A 162 9.03 19.19 -3.58
CA ALA A 162 8.04 19.21 -2.50
C ALA A 162 8.50 18.29 -1.36
N VAL A 163 8.22 18.69 -0.12
CA VAL A 163 8.59 17.95 1.09
C VAL A 163 7.39 17.80 2.00
N ALA A 164 7.17 16.58 2.51
CA ALA A 164 6.13 16.29 3.48
C ALA A 164 6.66 15.50 4.67
N THR A 165 6.00 15.66 5.82
CA THR A 165 6.14 14.80 6.99
C THR A 165 4.84 14.07 7.24
N LEU A 166 4.94 12.77 7.55
CA LEU A 166 3.78 11.90 7.69
C LEU A 166 3.98 10.92 8.86
N VAL A 167 2.87 10.45 9.37
CA VAL A 167 2.82 9.42 10.42
C VAL A 167 1.90 8.30 9.97
N ASP A 168 2.31 7.05 10.20
CA ASP A 168 1.42 5.90 10.16
C ASP A 168 1.19 5.40 11.59
N LEU A 169 -0.04 4.99 11.86
CA LEU A 169 -0.42 4.33 13.11
C LEU A 169 -0.97 2.95 12.79
N GLY A 170 -0.56 1.96 13.56
CA GLY A 170 -0.97 0.58 13.36
C GLY A 170 -1.41 -0.09 14.65
N GLY A 171 -2.33 -1.03 14.51
CA GLY A 171 -2.77 -1.92 15.57
C GLY A 171 -3.00 -3.31 15.01
N THR A 172 -2.60 -4.35 15.74
CA THR A 172 -2.96 -5.73 15.43
C THR A 172 -3.41 -6.47 16.68
N PHE A 173 -4.42 -7.30 16.49
CA PHE A 173 -4.83 -8.32 17.45
C PHE A 173 -4.51 -9.69 16.86
N LYS A 174 -3.74 -10.51 17.58
CA LYS A 174 -3.45 -11.90 17.23
C LYS A 174 -4.14 -12.82 18.22
N HIS A 175 -5.00 -13.71 17.70
CA HIS A 175 -5.68 -14.69 18.53
C HIS A 175 -4.67 -15.63 19.23
N PRO A 176 -4.82 -15.93 20.53
CA PRO A 176 -3.87 -16.75 21.28
C PRO A 176 -3.70 -18.16 20.75
N GLU A 177 -4.79 -18.81 20.35
CA GLU A 177 -4.82 -20.23 20.00
C GLU A 177 -4.92 -20.47 18.48
N ARG A 178 -5.46 -19.53 17.71
CA ARG A 178 -5.71 -19.67 16.28
C ARG A 178 -4.81 -18.76 15.47
N ASP A 179 -4.42 -19.17 14.27
CA ASP A 179 -3.72 -18.31 13.31
C ASP A 179 -4.74 -17.34 12.67
N PHE A 180 -5.28 -16.46 13.52
CA PHE A 180 -6.22 -15.39 13.17
C PHE A 180 -5.68 -14.06 13.64
N VAL A 181 -5.59 -13.10 12.73
CA VAL A 181 -5.09 -11.76 12.99
C VAL A 181 -6.07 -10.74 12.45
N VAL A 182 -6.37 -9.73 13.24
CA VAL A 182 -7.08 -8.52 12.81
C VAL A 182 -6.09 -7.37 12.83
N GLY A 183 -6.07 -6.55 11.79
CA GLY A 183 -5.20 -5.38 11.66
C GLY A 183 -5.99 -4.12 11.37
N LEU A 184 -5.54 -3.01 11.95
CA LEU A 184 -5.97 -1.65 11.67
C LEU A 184 -4.73 -0.84 11.30
N ALA A 185 -4.81 -0.01 10.25
CA ALA A 185 -3.76 0.93 9.91
C ALA A 185 -4.36 2.28 9.47
N ILE A 186 -3.79 3.37 9.96
CA ILE A 186 -4.00 4.73 9.46
C ILE A 186 -2.68 5.12 8.83
N ARG A 187 -2.65 5.26 7.51
CA ARG A 187 -1.42 5.50 6.75
C ARG A 187 -1.39 6.90 6.18
N ASN A 188 -0.18 7.45 6.13
CA ASN A 188 0.11 8.72 5.46
C ASN A 188 -0.69 9.91 6.03
N LEU A 189 -0.95 9.91 7.34
CA LEU A 189 -1.46 11.07 8.04
C LEU A 189 -0.34 12.11 8.14
N GLY A 190 -0.47 13.26 7.50
CA GLY A 190 0.63 14.22 7.48
C GLY A 190 0.31 15.55 6.84
N VAL A 191 1.33 16.35 6.69
CA VAL A 191 1.26 17.70 6.13
C VAL A 191 2.43 17.95 5.17
N MET A 192 2.17 18.74 4.14
CA MET A 192 3.20 19.25 3.25
C MET A 192 3.93 20.41 3.93
N LEU A 193 5.23 20.25 4.13
CA LEU A 193 6.09 21.29 4.71
C LEU A 193 6.51 22.33 3.65
N LYS A 194 6.89 21.83 2.48
CA LYS A 194 7.28 22.64 1.33
C LYS A 194 6.50 22.19 0.09
N PRO A 195 5.67 23.04 -0.54
CA PRO A 195 5.08 22.76 -1.84
C PRO A 195 6.13 22.96 -2.96
N TYR A 196 5.81 22.56 -4.19
CA TYR A 196 6.57 22.98 -5.36
C TYR A 196 6.52 24.50 -5.52
N ASP A 197 7.50 25.09 -6.20
CA ASP A 197 7.81 26.53 -6.17
C ASP A 197 6.64 27.48 -6.48
N ASN A 198 5.62 27.05 -7.19
CA ASN A 198 4.41 27.86 -7.48
C ASN A 198 3.12 27.11 -7.07
N GLY A 199 3.24 26.10 -6.22
CA GLY A 199 2.14 25.20 -5.92
C GLY A 199 1.38 25.57 -4.64
N GLU A 200 0.11 25.27 -4.63
CA GLU A 200 -0.68 25.21 -3.41
C GLU A 200 -0.29 23.97 -2.59
N ARG A 201 -0.60 23.99 -1.29
CA ARG A 201 -0.45 22.81 -0.45
C ARG A 201 -1.52 21.79 -0.81
N GLU A 202 -1.09 20.61 -1.18
CA GLU A 202 -1.98 19.51 -1.53
C GLU A 202 -2.16 18.54 -0.35
N ASP A 203 -3.26 17.81 -0.38
CA ASP A 203 -3.57 16.80 0.64
C ASP A 203 -2.61 15.61 0.55
N MET A 204 -2.31 15.01 1.71
CA MET A 204 -1.55 13.77 1.78
C MET A 204 -2.42 12.58 1.39
N PRO A 205 -1.83 11.48 0.87
CA PRO A 205 -2.56 10.29 0.44
C PRO A 205 -2.99 9.43 1.64
N LEU A 206 -3.78 10.02 2.55
CA LEU A 206 -4.34 9.35 3.74
C LEU A 206 -5.10 8.10 3.33
N ASP A 207 -4.87 6.99 4.04
CA ASP A 207 -5.56 5.74 3.83
C ASP A 207 -5.82 5.02 5.17
N ILE A 208 -7.10 4.88 5.53
CA ILE A 208 -7.56 4.13 6.69
C ILE A 208 -7.95 2.73 6.24
N GLN A 209 -7.34 1.72 6.85
CA GLN A 209 -7.44 0.33 6.46
C GLN A 209 -7.78 -0.56 7.66
N VAL A 210 -8.67 -1.53 7.43
CA VAL A 210 -8.99 -2.60 8.39
C VAL A 210 -8.95 -3.92 7.65
N GLY A 211 -8.34 -4.93 8.23
CA GLY A 211 -8.26 -6.23 7.60
C GLY A 211 -8.21 -7.38 8.60
N ALA A 212 -8.51 -8.56 8.10
CA ALA A 212 -8.39 -9.80 8.85
C ALA A 212 -7.71 -10.86 7.99
N SER A 213 -6.95 -11.74 8.63
CA SER A 213 -6.37 -12.92 8.01
C SER A 213 -6.57 -14.14 8.89
N TYR A 214 -6.85 -15.27 8.25
CA TYR A 214 -7.09 -16.53 8.93
C TYR A 214 -6.45 -17.68 8.17
N LYS A 215 -5.72 -18.53 8.90
CA LYS A 215 -5.21 -19.81 8.41
C LYS A 215 -5.78 -20.92 9.29
N PRO A 216 -6.64 -21.81 8.74
CA PRO A 216 -7.11 -22.98 9.46
C PRO A 216 -5.93 -23.87 9.87
N GLU A 217 -6.05 -24.53 11.01
CA GLU A 217 -4.96 -25.29 11.62
C GLU A 217 -4.42 -26.40 10.72
N HIS A 218 -5.30 -27.14 10.08
CA HIS A 218 -4.96 -28.29 9.24
C HIS A 218 -4.98 -27.99 7.73
N ALA A 219 -5.14 -26.72 7.35
CA ALA A 219 -5.20 -26.34 5.94
C ALA A 219 -3.91 -25.63 5.50
N PRO A 220 -3.42 -25.90 4.29
CA PRO A 220 -2.22 -25.26 3.77
C PRO A 220 -2.49 -23.87 3.19
N PHE A 221 -3.62 -23.24 3.47
CA PHE A 221 -3.96 -21.93 2.93
C PHE A 221 -4.30 -20.92 4.03
N ARG A 222 -3.94 -19.66 3.79
CA ARG A 222 -4.35 -18.49 4.55
C ARG A 222 -5.18 -17.60 3.64
N LEU A 223 -6.30 -17.12 4.15
CA LEU A 223 -7.13 -16.13 3.48
C LEU A 223 -7.00 -14.79 4.19
N SER A 224 -7.08 -13.70 3.44
CA SER A 224 -7.10 -12.35 3.97
C SER A 224 -8.13 -11.50 3.23
N ILE A 225 -8.75 -10.59 3.96
CA ILE A 225 -9.61 -9.56 3.43
C ILE A 225 -9.22 -8.23 4.07
N THR A 226 -9.11 -7.19 3.26
CA THR A 226 -8.78 -5.85 3.74
C THR A 226 -9.72 -4.84 3.10
N ALA A 227 -10.33 -3.99 3.93
CA ALA A 227 -11.04 -2.81 3.50
C ALA A 227 -10.11 -1.61 3.62
N HIS A 228 -10.05 -0.77 2.58
CA HIS A 228 -9.17 0.39 2.50
C HIS A 228 -9.90 1.65 2.03
N GLN A 229 -9.25 2.80 2.14
CA GLN A 229 -9.82 4.13 1.86
C GLN A 229 -11.09 4.42 2.67
N LEU A 230 -11.16 3.93 3.92
CA LEU A 230 -12.35 4.03 4.78
C LEU A 230 -12.66 5.47 5.23
N GLN A 231 -11.75 6.42 5.03
CA GLN A 231 -11.99 7.85 5.26
C GLN A 231 -12.97 8.48 4.25
N ARG A 232 -13.27 7.79 3.14
CA ARG A 232 -14.21 8.25 2.10
C ARG A 232 -15.09 7.10 1.69
N PHE A 233 -16.40 7.26 1.72
CA PHE A 233 -17.33 6.22 1.25
C PHE A 233 -17.48 6.18 -0.26
N ASP A 234 -17.49 7.34 -0.92
CA ASP A 234 -17.60 7.41 -2.38
C ASP A 234 -16.22 7.61 -3.01
N ILE A 235 -15.63 6.52 -3.47
CA ILE A 235 -14.35 6.48 -4.18
C ILE A 235 -14.53 6.14 -5.67
N VAL A 236 -15.78 6.16 -6.17
CA VAL A 236 -16.10 5.88 -7.57
C VAL A 236 -15.87 7.13 -8.41
N TYR A 237 -14.89 7.10 -9.29
CA TYR A 237 -14.75 8.07 -10.36
C TYR A 237 -15.52 7.58 -11.59
N LEU A 238 -16.41 8.41 -12.11
CA LEU A 238 -17.03 8.25 -13.42
C LEU A 238 -16.60 9.44 -14.26
N ASP A 239 -16.04 9.16 -15.43
CA ASP A 239 -15.64 10.18 -16.37
C ASP A 239 -16.91 10.92 -16.88
N PRO A 240 -17.02 12.23 -16.64
CA PRO A 240 -18.20 13.00 -17.09
C PRO A 240 -18.30 13.10 -18.62
N ASP A 241 -17.16 12.98 -19.32
CA ASP A 241 -17.07 13.10 -20.78
C ASP A 241 -17.24 11.75 -21.49
N LYS A 242 -17.31 10.64 -20.73
CA LYS A 242 -17.53 9.32 -21.30
C LYS A 242 -18.93 9.21 -21.90
N PRO A 243 -19.04 8.86 -23.20
CA PRO A 243 -20.34 8.61 -23.82
C PRO A 243 -21.06 7.48 -23.10
N GLY A 244 -22.37 7.65 -22.86
CA GLY A 244 -23.20 6.59 -22.32
C GLY A 244 -23.35 5.42 -23.29
N THR A 245 -23.72 4.26 -22.78
CA THR A 245 -24.14 3.14 -23.63
C THR A 245 -25.56 3.36 -24.11
N LEU A 246 -25.84 3.03 -25.38
CA LEU A 246 -27.21 3.07 -25.90
C LEU A 246 -28.01 1.88 -25.36
N ASP A 247 -29.19 2.13 -24.82
CA ASP A 247 -30.13 1.08 -24.44
C ASP A 247 -30.88 0.50 -25.65
N GLU A 248 -31.76 -0.48 -25.40
CA GLU A 248 -32.61 -1.10 -26.44
C GLU A 248 -33.53 -0.09 -27.16
N ASN A 249 -33.74 1.10 -26.58
CA ASN A 249 -34.55 2.18 -27.13
C ASN A 249 -33.73 3.28 -27.79
N ASN A 250 -32.41 3.03 -28.01
CA ASN A 250 -31.45 4.00 -28.58
C ASN A 250 -31.29 5.26 -27.71
N GLN A 251 -31.56 5.16 -26.39
CA GLN A 251 -31.36 6.26 -25.45
C GLN A 251 -29.99 6.10 -24.75
N GLU A 252 -29.29 7.22 -24.63
CA GLU A 252 -27.99 7.24 -23.94
C GLU A 252 -28.18 7.01 -22.43
N VAL A 253 -27.69 5.89 -21.94
CA VAL A 253 -27.68 5.55 -20.51
C VAL A 253 -26.29 5.74 -19.96
N LYS A 254 -26.09 6.74 -19.12
CA LYS A 254 -24.84 6.96 -18.40
C LYS A 254 -24.70 5.98 -17.23
N GLU A 255 -23.48 5.47 -17.02
CA GLU A 255 -23.16 4.60 -15.89
C GLU A 255 -23.50 5.29 -14.55
N LYS A 256 -24.24 4.61 -13.68
CA LYS A 256 -24.65 5.15 -12.38
C LYS A 256 -23.83 4.51 -11.26
N LYS A 257 -23.45 5.32 -10.28
CA LYS A 257 -22.80 4.85 -9.05
C LYS A 257 -23.79 4.04 -8.21
N THR A 258 -23.64 2.73 -8.13
CA THR A 258 -24.46 1.89 -7.26
C THR A 258 -23.82 1.74 -5.88
N PHE A 259 -24.64 1.53 -4.83
CA PHE A 259 -24.15 1.28 -3.47
C PHE A 259 -23.23 0.06 -3.41
N GLY A 260 -23.58 -1.02 -4.11
CA GLY A 260 -22.78 -2.25 -4.17
C GLY A 260 -21.41 -2.04 -4.80
N ASP A 261 -21.32 -1.25 -5.90
CA ASP A 261 -20.04 -0.95 -6.54
C ASP A 261 -19.17 -0.05 -5.63
N LYS A 262 -19.76 0.97 -4.97
CA LYS A 262 -19.06 1.80 -4.00
C LYS A 262 -18.45 0.96 -2.88
N LEU A 263 -19.24 0.07 -2.30
CA LEU A 263 -18.79 -0.80 -1.21
C LEU A 263 -17.71 -1.79 -1.68
N ALA A 264 -17.91 -2.45 -2.82
CA ALA A 264 -16.99 -3.46 -3.33
C ALA A 264 -15.60 -2.90 -3.63
N ARG A 265 -15.48 -1.63 -4.06
CA ARG A 265 -14.18 -0.98 -4.35
C ARG A 265 -13.30 -0.82 -3.14
N HIS A 266 -13.86 -0.85 -1.94
CA HIS A 266 -13.06 -0.82 -0.70
C HIS A 266 -12.38 -2.16 -0.39
N PHE A 267 -12.81 -3.28 -0.98
CA PHE A 267 -12.32 -4.58 -0.57
C PHE A 267 -11.22 -5.13 -1.49
N VAL A 268 -10.19 -5.66 -0.81
CA VAL A 268 -9.12 -6.44 -1.41
C VAL A 268 -9.11 -7.81 -0.74
N VAL A 269 -9.06 -8.87 -1.55
CA VAL A 269 -9.02 -10.25 -1.07
C VAL A 269 -7.70 -10.88 -1.49
N GLY A 270 -7.06 -11.57 -0.56
CA GLY A 270 -5.81 -12.28 -0.79
C GLY A 270 -5.84 -13.71 -0.27
N GLY A 271 -5.09 -14.59 -0.92
CA GLY A 271 -4.90 -15.97 -0.51
C GLY A 271 -3.43 -16.39 -0.62
N GLU A 272 -2.95 -17.16 0.37
CA GLU A 272 -1.62 -17.76 0.38
C GLU A 272 -1.76 -19.27 0.50
N PHE A 273 -1.13 -20.01 -0.41
CA PHE A 273 -1.03 -21.45 -0.36
C PHE A 273 0.37 -21.84 0.13
N ILE A 274 0.45 -22.40 1.34
CA ILE A 274 1.69 -22.62 2.09
C ILE A 274 2.06 -24.10 1.96
N LEU A 275 2.94 -24.41 1.01
CA LEU A 275 3.43 -25.76 0.72
C LEU A 275 4.69 -26.09 1.58
N GLY A 276 4.58 -25.84 2.89
CA GLY A 276 5.66 -26.01 3.83
C GLY A 276 6.47 -24.73 4.09
N PRO A 277 7.58 -24.82 4.85
CA PRO A 277 8.35 -23.65 5.28
C PRO A 277 9.14 -22.99 4.15
N GLY A 278 9.37 -23.71 3.06
CA GLY A 278 10.26 -23.30 1.97
C GLY A 278 9.56 -22.74 0.74
N PHE A 279 8.26 -23.04 0.51
CA PHE A 279 7.58 -22.66 -0.72
C PHE A 279 6.16 -22.18 -0.45
N GLN A 280 5.78 -21.06 -1.06
CA GLN A 280 4.45 -20.46 -0.93
C GLN A 280 4.01 -19.91 -2.27
N LEU A 281 2.73 -20.09 -2.59
CA LEU A 281 2.05 -19.43 -3.70
C LEU A 281 1.06 -18.41 -3.15
N ARG A 282 0.84 -17.32 -3.86
CA ARG A 282 -0.05 -16.25 -3.44
C ARG A 282 -0.89 -15.76 -4.60
N GLY A 283 -2.11 -15.34 -4.30
CA GLY A 283 -3.00 -14.71 -5.26
C GLY A 283 -3.81 -13.63 -4.58
N GLY A 284 -4.14 -12.58 -5.30
CA GLY A 284 -4.92 -11.47 -4.79
C GLY A 284 -5.82 -10.85 -5.84
N TYR A 285 -6.89 -10.22 -5.37
CA TYR A 285 -7.83 -9.48 -6.19
C TYR A 285 -8.17 -8.15 -5.53
N ASN A 286 -8.05 -7.08 -6.31
CA ASN A 286 -8.38 -5.71 -5.92
C ASN A 286 -9.45 -5.16 -6.86
N HIS A 287 -10.67 -4.98 -6.32
CA HIS A 287 -11.81 -4.57 -7.12
C HIS A 287 -11.70 -3.12 -7.59
N LEU A 288 -11.14 -2.22 -6.77
CA LEU A 288 -10.90 -0.83 -7.18
C LEU A 288 -10.01 -0.76 -8.42
N ARG A 289 -8.85 -1.45 -8.38
CA ARG A 289 -7.93 -1.53 -9.53
C ARG A 289 -8.60 -2.14 -10.76
N ARG A 290 -9.43 -3.17 -10.57
CA ARG A 290 -10.21 -3.76 -11.66
C ARG A 290 -11.08 -2.73 -12.36
N LYS A 291 -11.73 -1.85 -11.61
CA LYS A 291 -12.66 -0.86 -12.15
C LYS A 291 -11.98 0.39 -12.73
N GLU A 292 -10.86 0.82 -12.14
CA GLU A 292 -10.16 2.03 -12.58
C GLU A 292 -9.19 1.78 -13.75
N LEU A 293 -8.64 0.58 -13.87
CA LEU A 293 -7.53 0.30 -14.78
C LEU A 293 -7.92 -0.62 -15.95
N VAL A 294 -9.18 -0.99 -16.08
CA VAL A 294 -9.71 -1.70 -17.25
C VAL A 294 -10.02 -0.70 -18.36
N VAL A 295 -9.45 -0.93 -19.52
CA VAL A 295 -9.85 -0.24 -20.76
C VAL A 295 -11.08 -0.93 -21.34
N GLU A 296 -12.06 -0.14 -21.80
CA GLU A 296 -13.28 -0.67 -22.39
C GLU A 296 -13.01 -1.65 -23.53
N ASN A 297 -13.81 -2.70 -23.59
CA ASN A 297 -13.77 -3.76 -24.60
C ASN A 297 -12.48 -4.59 -24.67
N VAL A 298 -11.54 -4.40 -23.73
CA VAL A 298 -10.35 -5.25 -23.62
C VAL A 298 -10.46 -6.10 -22.37
N GLY A 299 -10.84 -7.37 -22.54
CA GLY A 299 -10.81 -8.37 -21.48
C GLY A 299 -9.37 -8.54 -21.00
N GLY A 300 -9.11 -8.31 -19.71
CA GLY A 300 -7.78 -8.43 -19.11
C GLY A 300 -7.85 -8.90 -17.67
N MET A 301 -6.69 -9.24 -17.12
CA MET A 301 -6.52 -9.68 -15.73
C MET A 301 -6.28 -8.49 -14.77
N ALA A 302 -6.58 -7.24 -15.18
CA ALA A 302 -6.42 -6.07 -14.31
C ALA A 302 -7.10 -6.29 -12.96
N GLY A 303 -6.40 -5.92 -11.88
CA GLY A 303 -6.85 -6.14 -10.51
C GLY A 303 -6.45 -7.51 -9.92
N PHE A 304 -6.01 -8.47 -10.72
CA PHE A 304 -5.46 -9.74 -10.23
C PHE A 304 -3.93 -9.65 -10.06
N SER A 305 -3.43 -10.35 -9.07
CA SER A 305 -1.99 -10.50 -8.81
C SER A 305 -1.67 -11.92 -8.36
N PHE A 306 -0.49 -12.41 -8.75
CA PHE A 306 -0.01 -13.74 -8.43
C PHE A 306 1.45 -13.66 -8.02
N GLY A 307 1.84 -14.46 -7.02
CA GLY A 307 3.21 -14.47 -6.55
C GLY A 307 3.65 -15.84 -6.05
N ALA A 308 4.95 -16.02 -6.00
CA ALA A 308 5.61 -17.18 -5.44
C ALA A 308 6.74 -16.75 -4.51
N SER A 309 7.02 -17.58 -3.51
CA SER A 309 8.11 -17.38 -2.55
C SER A 309 8.87 -18.68 -2.34
N VAL A 310 10.20 -18.60 -2.42
CA VAL A 310 11.10 -19.71 -2.17
C VAL A 310 12.11 -19.31 -1.09
N LYS A 311 12.24 -20.13 -0.03
CA LYS A 311 13.21 -19.91 1.03
C LYS A 311 14.35 -20.91 0.89
N VAL A 312 15.57 -20.38 0.76
CA VAL A 312 16.80 -21.17 0.69
C VAL A 312 17.74 -20.68 1.78
N HIS A 313 17.96 -21.50 2.81
CA HIS A 313 18.80 -21.17 3.98
C HIS A 313 18.38 -19.85 4.66
N ALA A 314 19.25 -18.84 4.62
CA ALA A 314 19.02 -17.52 5.21
C ALA A 314 18.22 -16.58 4.29
N PHE A 315 18.08 -16.93 3.02
CA PHE A 315 17.47 -16.08 2.01
C PHE A 315 16.07 -16.55 1.65
N ARG A 316 15.17 -15.59 1.43
CA ARG A 316 13.86 -15.80 0.84
C ARG A 316 13.73 -14.93 -0.39
N PHE A 317 13.52 -15.56 -1.52
CA PHE A 317 13.25 -14.93 -2.80
C PHE A 317 11.75 -14.92 -3.03
N GLU A 318 11.22 -13.79 -3.42
CA GLU A 318 9.79 -13.63 -3.73
C GLU A 318 9.64 -12.92 -5.07
N TYR A 319 8.76 -13.45 -5.89
CA TYR A 319 8.40 -12.85 -7.17
C TYR A 319 6.89 -12.64 -7.20
N THR A 320 6.46 -11.51 -7.76
CA THR A 320 5.04 -11.22 -8.00
C THR A 320 4.84 -10.57 -9.33
N TYR A 321 3.88 -11.12 -10.07
CA TYR A 321 3.29 -10.56 -11.26
C TYR A 321 1.96 -9.92 -10.89
N ALA A 322 1.89 -8.59 -10.96
CA ALA A 322 0.71 -7.83 -10.61
C ALA A 322 0.17 -7.12 -11.85
N ASN A 323 -1.00 -7.55 -12.31
CA ASN A 323 -1.62 -6.96 -13.48
C ASN A 323 -2.38 -5.69 -13.06
N TYR A 324 -1.70 -4.55 -13.12
CA TYR A 324 -2.29 -3.27 -12.77
C TYR A 324 -2.98 -2.59 -13.96
N HIS A 325 -2.50 -2.79 -15.18
CA HIS A 325 -3.05 -2.13 -16.36
C HIS A 325 -3.04 -3.08 -17.56
N VAL A 326 -3.97 -2.88 -18.50
CA VAL A 326 -4.01 -3.68 -19.75
C VAL A 326 -2.74 -3.52 -20.57
N ALA A 327 -2.08 -2.36 -20.49
CA ALA A 327 -0.83 -2.08 -21.21
C ALA A 327 0.41 -2.82 -20.66
N GLY A 328 0.32 -3.42 -19.46
CA GLY A 328 1.44 -4.15 -18.87
C GLY A 328 1.23 -4.56 -17.43
N ALA A 329 2.04 -5.50 -17.01
CA ALA A 329 2.09 -5.96 -15.63
C ALA A 329 3.31 -5.40 -14.91
N SER A 330 3.15 -5.17 -13.63
CA SER A 330 4.23 -4.78 -12.74
C SER A 330 4.87 -6.02 -12.12
N ASN A 331 6.20 -6.07 -12.15
CA ASN A 331 6.97 -7.22 -11.66
C ASN A 331 7.74 -6.83 -10.41
N TYR A 332 7.45 -7.52 -9.30
CA TYR A 332 8.14 -7.34 -8.02
C TYR A 332 9.13 -8.46 -7.79
N LEU A 333 10.34 -8.13 -7.44
CA LEU A 333 11.37 -9.04 -6.95
C LEU A 333 11.74 -8.61 -5.53
N THR A 334 11.56 -9.49 -4.55
CA THR A 334 11.92 -9.22 -3.16
C THR A 334 12.91 -10.27 -2.67
N LEU A 335 13.98 -9.80 -2.03
CA LEU A 335 14.95 -10.61 -1.33
C LEU A 335 14.90 -10.27 0.16
N ASN A 336 14.58 -11.25 0.98
CA ASN A 336 14.63 -11.13 2.43
C ASN A 336 15.77 -12.00 2.97
N THR A 337 16.49 -11.48 3.96
CA THR A 337 17.58 -12.22 4.63
C THR A 337 17.56 -12.06 6.14
N ASP A 338 17.88 -13.14 6.85
CA ASP A 338 18.05 -13.19 8.29
C ASP A 338 19.55 -12.98 8.62
N LEU A 339 19.88 -11.77 9.04
CA LEU A 339 21.27 -11.39 9.35
C LEU A 339 21.81 -12.09 10.61
N ASN A 340 20.96 -12.59 11.52
CA ASN A 340 21.40 -13.30 12.71
C ASN A 340 22.21 -14.55 12.34
N ARG A 341 21.92 -15.19 11.21
CA ARG A 341 22.63 -16.38 10.73
C ARG A 341 24.08 -16.11 10.36
N PHE A 342 24.40 -14.87 10.02
CA PHE A 342 25.75 -14.44 9.65
C PHE A 342 26.51 -13.89 10.87
N LEU A 343 25.79 -13.24 11.81
CA LEU A 343 26.38 -12.64 13.01
C LEU A 343 26.79 -13.72 14.05
N LYS A 344 25.98 -14.77 14.22
CA LYS A 344 26.28 -15.87 15.16
C LYS A 344 27.51 -16.70 14.78
N LYS A 345 27.95 -16.67 13.54
CA LYS A 345 29.14 -17.42 13.07
C LYS A 345 30.46 -16.74 13.42
N LYS A 346 30.44 -15.55 14.01
CA LYS A 346 31.64 -14.77 14.38
C LYS A 346 32.01 -14.88 15.87
N LEU A 347 31.20 -15.61 16.68
CA LEU A 347 31.36 -15.76 18.12
C LEU A 347 31.75 -17.18 18.54
N ASP A 348 31.90 -18.13 17.59
CA ASP A 348 32.48 -19.47 17.74
C ASP A 348 33.87 -19.50 17.05
#